data_f2e93cbf2407f4a68d260286530954dd
#
_entry.id   f2e93cbf2407f4a68d260286530954dd
#
_cell.length_a   1.000
_cell.length_b   1.000
_cell.length_c   1.000
_cell.angle_alpha   90.00
_cell.angle_beta   90.00
_cell.angle_gamma   90.00
#
_symmetry.space_group_name_H-M   'P 1'
#
loop_
_entity.id
_entity.type
_entity.pdbx_description
1 polymer ?
#
loop_
_entity_poly.entity_id
_entity_poly.type
_entity_poly.pdbx_seq_one_letter_code
_entity_poly.pdbx_strand_id
1 'polypeptide(L)'
;MTRPVAAIVILSAIAAAQPLARTTDAIAPPHRLGAGSIQRRLTLQQAVELAIRSNLDVAIERTNVDDAEQAIRGARGAFDPALHWQSSAGDTNSPSPSLLQGANGILSQHAAGQTLAWQQKTPWNGLSFSAEFDADRVSSANPFVSLTPFYTTQLSLTVTQPLIRGRAIDADRAQVVIRRKNRDASVAELAARAIGVASRVEQAYWDLVAARRRVEVDLDAANLAKTQLEQNRRMIAAGTLPPVELSASEADLEARLDDLYRSTGNVTEVEDNLKTLLARDRHDDLWDDEIIPTDDGAAAQPAVPELRAAVTEALAHRPELQQIDANSAANNAARQQNADQLKPQVNLVANYSLAGLAGRIQTGNDPFTVAMNPVYQRLDALSAQAGLPPLQASSLGGLPPRIAGGLGGSVSSLFNGNYQSVTAGFTVDFTVHNRAAAANLESAAIASKRLELIRARAEQAIEAEVRDALQALDTARQRVHAANASERAAGDKLASETRLFAAGESTNFLVLTRQNEYSDARRRTVDAETALWKAISRYQAAVGTTLTARNIELQ
;
A
#
# COMPACT_ATOMS: atom_id res chain seq x y z
N MET A 1 -14.93 -46.62 78.81
CA MET A 1 -13.81 -47.45 79.38
C MET A 1 -12.64 -47.29 78.46
N THR A 2 -11.50 -46.78 78.70
CA THR A 2 -10.66 -46.46 79.84
C THR A 2 -9.65 -45.40 79.41
N ARG A 3 -9.45 -44.42 80.23
CA ARG A 3 -8.23 -43.55 80.19
C ARG A 3 -7.09 -44.40 80.73
N PRO A 4 -5.80 -44.15 80.44
CA PRO A 4 -5.08 -43.16 81.23
C PRO A 4 -3.90 -42.42 80.55
N VAL A 5 -3.56 -41.34 81.15
CA VAL A 5 -2.39 -40.81 81.86
C VAL A 5 -1.32 -40.08 81.01
N ALA A 6 -1.17 -38.83 81.41
CA ALA A 6 -0.14 -37.90 81.01
C ALA A 6 1.22 -38.24 81.52
N ALA A 7 2.28 -37.97 80.70
CA ALA A 7 3.66 -37.82 81.19
C ALA A 7 4.21 -36.48 80.68
N ILE A 8 4.39 -35.53 81.59
CA ILE A 8 5.06 -34.25 81.38
C ILE A 8 6.57 -34.50 81.41
N VAL A 9 7.25 -34.23 80.29
CA VAL A 9 8.71 -34.06 80.23
C VAL A 9 9.04 -32.61 80.05
N ILE A 10 9.55 -31.99 81.07
CA ILE A 10 10.10 -30.58 81.02
C ILE A 10 11.51 -30.73 80.41
N LEU A 11 11.68 -30.25 79.18
CA LEU A 11 13.01 -30.04 78.56
C LEU A 11 13.32 -28.52 78.62
N SER A 12 14.31 -28.18 79.44
CA SER A 12 14.90 -26.88 79.56
C SER A 12 15.69 -26.58 78.28
N ALA A 13 15.14 -25.66 77.41
CA ALA A 13 15.83 -25.15 76.27
C ALA A 13 16.77 -24.01 76.68
N ILE A 14 18.05 -24.25 76.57
CA ILE A 14 19.11 -23.24 76.59
C ILE A 14 18.98 -22.46 75.29
N ALA A 15 18.49 -21.22 75.36
CA ALA A 15 18.47 -20.29 74.26
C ALA A 15 19.93 -19.82 73.98
N ALA A 16 20.56 -20.41 72.98
CA ALA A 16 21.76 -19.86 72.36
C ALA A 16 21.34 -18.59 71.58
N ALA A 17 21.67 -17.42 72.08
CA ALA A 17 21.55 -16.16 71.36
C ALA A 17 22.46 -16.23 70.12
N GLN A 18 21.89 -16.52 68.96
CA GLN A 18 22.59 -16.26 67.69
C GLN A 18 22.70 -14.74 67.48
N PRO A 19 23.86 -14.20 67.14
CA PRO A 19 23.96 -12.81 66.73
C PRO A 19 23.17 -12.66 65.43
N LEU A 20 22.08 -11.88 65.49
CA LEU A 20 21.39 -11.35 64.31
C LEU A 20 22.44 -10.57 63.49
N ALA A 21 23.04 -11.22 62.49
CA ALA A 21 23.68 -10.48 61.42
C ALA A 21 22.57 -9.59 60.81
N ARG A 22 22.58 -8.28 61.16
CA ARG A 22 21.78 -7.30 60.44
C ARG A 22 22.27 -7.31 58.99
N THR A 23 21.56 -8.04 58.15
CA THR A 23 21.68 -7.87 56.72
C THR A 23 21.31 -6.39 56.45
N THR A 24 22.27 -5.63 56.02
CA THR A 24 22.03 -4.26 55.51
C THR A 24 20.96 -4.41 54.41
N ASP A 25 19.75 -3.86 54.65
CA ASP A 25 18.70 -3.92 53.64
C ASP A 25 19.23 -3.23 52.40
N ALA A 26 19.41 -3.99 51.30
CA ALA A 26 19.84 -3.48 50.01
C ALA A 26 18.78 -2.48 49.51
N ILE A 27 19.25 -1.42 48.82
CA ILE A 27 18.38 -0.43 48.21
C ILE A 27 17.62 -1.16 47.09
N ALA A 28 16.29 -1.10 47.11
CA ALA A 28 15.44 -1.61 46.04
C ALA A 28 15.26 -0.51 44.97
N PRO A 29 15.17 -0.87 43.70
CA PRO A 29 14.84 0.07 42.64
C PRO A 29 13.47 0.70 42.91
N PRO A 30 13.29 1.99 42.63
CA PRO A 30 12.03 2.69 42.85
C PRO A 30 10.93 2.14 41.95
N HIS A 31 9.67 2.22 42.41
CA HIS A 31 8.51 1.81 41.64
C HIS A 31 8.32 2.71 40.40
N ARG A 32 8.07 2.10 39.24
CA ARG A 32 7.82 2.81 37.98
C ARG A 32 6.33 3.01 37.79
N LEU A 33 5.90 4.23 37.48
CA LEU A 33 4.52 4.55 37.10
C LEU A 33 4.25 4.04 35.68
N GLY A 34 3.10 3.40 35.46
CA GLY A 34 2.71 2.89 34.13
C GLY A 34 3.31 1.53 33.77
N ALA A 35 4.21 0.96 34.59
CA ALA A 35 4.64 -0.42 34.43
C ALA A 35 3.63 -1.33 35.15
N GLY A 36 2.92 -2.16 34.38
CA GLY A 36 1.99 -3.15 34.92
C GLY A 36 2.69 -4.29 35.66
N SER A 37 1.92 -5.16 36.27
CA SER A 37 2.44 -6.34 36.98
C SER A 37 2.88 -7.48 36.04
N ILE A 38 2.51 -7.41 34.74
CA ILE A 38 2.83 -8.44 33.76
C ILE A 38 4.16 -8.11 33.09
N GLN A 39 5.13 -9.00 33.24
CA GLN A 39 6.43 -8.89 32.60
C GLN A 39 6.42 -9.64 31.26
N ARG A 40 6.55 -8.90 30.16
CA ARG A 40 6.68 -9.46 28.83
C ARG A 40 8.15 -9.54 28.42
N ARG A 41 8.67 -10.75 28.38
CA ARG A 41 10.02 -11.02 27.89
C ARG A 41 10.01 -11.03 26.36
N LEU A 42 10.84 -10.20 25.73
CA LEU A 42 10.95 -10.10 24.28
C LEU A 42 12.40 -10.22 23.85
N THR A 43 12.64 -11.05 22.82
CA THR A 43 13.89 -11.01 22.07
C THR A 43 13.84 -9.92 21.02
N LEU A 44 14.99 -9.45 20.53
CA LEU A 44 15.08 -8.49 19.44
C LEU A 44 14.33 -8.99 18.19
N GLN A 45 14.47 -10.25 17.84
CA GLN A 45 13.75 -10.84 16.72
C GLN A 45 12.22 -10.76 16.89
N GLN A 46 11.71 -11.15 18.07
CA GLN A 46 10.27 -11.07 18.36
C GLN A 46 9.76 -9.64 18.34
N ALA A 47 10.55 -8.67 18.82
CA ALA A 47 10.18 -7.26 18.76
C ALA A 47 10.06 -6.76 17.32
N VAL A 48 11.02 -7.08 16.44
CA VAL A 48 10.97 -6.69 15.02
C VAL A 48 9.82 -7.40 14.31
N GLU A 49 9.59 -8.70 14.53
CA GLU A 49 8.46 -9.43 13.95
C GLU A 49 7.11 -8.83 14.38
N LEU A 50 6.97 -8.51 15.67
CA LEU A 50 5.76 -7.87 16.18
C LEU A 50 5.54 -6.52 15.52
N ALA A 51 6.57 -5.68 15.41
CA ALA A 51 6.46 -4.38 14.75
C ALA A 51 6.06 -4.51 13.28
N ILE A 52 6.66 -5.39 12.50
CA ILE A 52 6.30 -5.58 11.08
C ILE A 52 4.84 -6.01 10.92
N ARG A 53 4.27 -6.73 11.91
CA ARG A 53 2.86 -7.16 11.88
C ARG A 53 1.88 -6.08 12.33
N SER A 54 2.23 -5.28 13.33
CA SER A 54 1.29 -4.39 14.03
C SER A 54 1.55 -2.90 13.82
N ASN A 55 2.73 -2.50 13.37
CA ASN A 55 3.07 -1.07 13.21
C ASN A 55 2.18 -0.39 12.16
N LEU A 56 1.63 0.77 12.52
CA LEU A 56 0.69 1.51 11.68
C LEU A 56 1.33 2.04 10.39
N ASP A 57 2.60 2.43 10.40
CA ASP A 57 3.30 2.88 9.19
C ASP A 57 3.36 1.76 8.14
N VAL A 58 3.66 0.52 8.58
CA VAL A 58 3.70 -0.66 7.70
C VAL A 58 2.30 -1.02 7.22
N ALA A 59 1.29 -0.94 8.12
CA ALA A 59 -0.10 -1.22 7.76
C ALA A 59 -0.62 -0.23 6.71
N ILE A 60 -0.31 1.07 6.83
CA ILE A 60 -0.67 2.09 5.84
C ILE A 60 -0.04 1.76 4.49
N GLU A 61 1.25 1.40 4.43
CA GLU A 61 1.89 1.07 3.15
C GLU A 61 1.34 -0.23 2.53
N ARG A 62 0.87 -1.20 3.33
CA ARG A 62 0.13 -2.37 2.80
C ARG A 62 -1.16 -1.94 2.11
N THR A 63 -1.92 -1.01 2.70
CA THR A 63 -3.13 -0.50 2.04
C THR A 63 -2.83 0.24 0.73
N ASN A 64 -1.67 0.88 0.60
CA ASN A 64 -1.22 1.49 -0.66
C ASN A 64 -0.94 0.43 -1.74
N VAL A 65 -0.38 -0.73 -1.36
CA VAL A 65 -0.21 -1.88 -2.28
C VAL A 65 -1.57 -2.44 -2.71
N ASP A 66 -2.51 -2.61 -1.76
CA ASP A 66 -3.86 -3.09 -2.04
C ASP A 66 -4.61 -2.13 -2.98
N ASP A 67 -4.48 -0.81 -2.78
CA ASP A 67 -5.07 0.20 -3.67
C ASP A 67 -4.46 0.12 -5.09
N ALA A 68 -3.13 -0.04 -5.19
CA ALA A 68 -2.46 -0.24 -6.46
C ALA A 68 -2.93 -1.51 -7.19
N GLU A 69 -3.27 -2.58 -6.46
CA GLU A 69 -3.88 -3.79 -7.04
C GLU A 69 -5.30 -3.55 -7.55
N GLN A 70 -6.12 -2.78 -6.82
CA GLN A 70 -7.45 -2.37 -7.32
C GLN A 70 -7.31 -1.47 -8.56
N ALA A 71 -6.31 -0.59 -8.61
CA ALA A 71 -6.03 0.22 -9.79
C ALA A 71 -5.69 -0.63 -11.04
N ILE A 72 -5.01 -1.77 -10.86
CA ILE A 72 -4.80 -2.74 -11.96
C ILE A 72 -6.13 -3.36 -12.41
N ARG A 73 -7.00 -3.76 -11.46
CA ARG A 73 -8.33 -4.31 -11.77
C ARG A 73 -9.18 -3.27 -12.52
N GLY A 74 -9.19 -2.01 -12.02
CA GLY A 74 -9.87 -0.92 -12.70
C GLY A 74 -9.38 -0.69 -14.13
N ALA A 75 -8.06 -0.71 -14.36
CA ALA A 75 -7.50 -0.58 -15.70
C ALA A 75 -7.86 -1.74 -16.65
N ARG A 76 -8.02 -2.96 -16.12
CA ARG A 76 -8.49 -4.12 -16.89
C ARG A 76 -9.97 -4.01 -17.27
N GLY A 77 -10.77 -3.28 -16.49
CA GLY A 77 -12.17 -3.01 -16.77
C GLY A 77 -12.42 -2.34 -18.12
N ALA A 78 -11.39 -1.72 -18.75
CA ALA A 78 -11.48 -1.24 -20.13
C ALA A 78 -11.74 -2.35 -21.16
N PHE A 79 -11.50 -3.60 -20.80
CA PHE A 79 -11.75 -4.78 -21.65
C PHE A 79 -13.01 -5.54 -21.27
N ASP A 80 -13.74 -5.09 -20.25
CA ASP A 80 -14.99 -5.72 -19.86
C ASP A 80 -16.07 -5.42 -20.90
N PRO A 81 -17.00 -6.35 -21.15
CA PRO A 81 -18.12 -6.09 -22.02
C PRO A 81 -19.06 -5.04 -21.41
N ALA A 82 -19.42 -4.04 -22.21
CA ALA A 82 -20.40 -3.04 -21.84
C ALA A 82 -21.72 -3.32 -22.58
N LEU A 83 -22.81 -3.34 -21.83
CA LEU A 83 -24.16 -3.42 -22.36
C LEU A 83 -24.86 -2.08 -22.17
N HIS A 84 -25.34 -1.52 -23.26
CA HIS A 84 -26.08 -0.26 -23.27
C HIS A 84 -27.49 -0.51 -23.78
N TRP A 85 -28.49 -0.08 -23.03
CA TRP A 85 -29.88 -0.10 -23.45
C TRP A 85 -30.44 1.31 -23.45
N GLN A 86 -31.03 1.70 -24.56
CA GLN A 86 -31.69 2.98 -24.73
C GLN A 86 -33.14 2.77 -25.20
N SER A 87 -34.05 3.50 -24.60
CA SER A 87 -35.46 3.59 -25.03
C SER A 87 -35.80 5.04 -25.33
N SER A 88 -36.43 5.27 -26.46
CA SER A 88 -36.87 6.62 -26.86
C SER A 88 -38.30 6.58 -27.39
N ALA A 89 -39.05 7.62 -27.15
CA ALA A 89 -40.36 7.87 -27.76
C ALA A 89 -40.52 9.35 -28.01
N GLY A 90 -41.08 9.70 -29.14
CA GLY A 90 -41.25 11.12 -29.51
C GLY A 90 -42.25 11.32 -30.64
N ASP A 91 -42.82 12.48 -30.65
CA ASP A 91 -43.71 12.99 -31.70
C ASP A 91 -43.01 14.10 -32.45
N THR A 92 -42.95 13.98 -33.77
CA THR A 92 -42.31 14.97 -34.64
C THR A 92 -43.35 15.53 -35.62
N ASN A 93 -43.55 16.83 -35.61
CA ASN A 93 -44.34 17.57 -36.58
C ASN A 93 -43.39 18.39 -37.45
N SER A 94 -43.24 17.97 -38.69
CA SER A 94 -42.36 18.64 -39.66
C SER A 94 -43.16 19.42 -40.69
N PRO A 95 -42.73 20.63 -41.08
CA PRO A 95 -43.36 21.34 -42.23
C PRO A 95 -43.14 20.51 -43.49
N SER A 96 -44.20 20.28 -44.24
CA SER A 96 -44.14 19.57 -45.52
C SER A 96 -44.32 20.55 -46.67
N PRO A 97 -43.36 20.64 -47.60
CA PRO A 97 -43.49 21.47 -48.78
C PRO A 97 -44.45 20.87 -49.84
N SER A 98 -44.92 19.64 -49.64
CA SER A 98 -45.77 18.92 -50.54
C SER A 98 -47.20 18.81 -50.01
N LEU A 99 -48.17 19.29 -50.73
CA LEU A 99 -49.59 19.13 -50.40
C LEU A 99 -50.06 17.65 -50.39
N LEU A 100 -49.23 16.74 -50.94
CA LEU A 100 -49.51 15.34 -51.02
C LEU A 100 -48.96 14.54 -49.83
N GLN A 101 -48.04 15.10 -49.05
CA GLN A 101 -47.30 14.35 -47.98
C GLN A 101 -47.72 14.71 -46.56
N GLY A 102 -48.75 15.53 -46.37
CA GLY A 102 -49.23 15.88 -45.04
C GLY A 102 -50.53 16.68 -45.10
N ALA A 103 -51.30 16.66 -44.03
CA ALA A 103 -52.48 17.49 -43.89
C ALA A 103 -52.08 18.91 -43.50
N ASN A 104 -52.57 19.91 -44.24
CA ASN A 104 -52.34 21.35 -43.95
C ASN A 104 -50.84 21.74 -43.92
N GLY A 105 -49.97 21.08 -44.72
CA GLY A 105 -48.54 21.41 -44.75
C GLY A 105 -47.75 20.87 -43.55
N ILE A 106 -48.32 20.00 -42.74
CA ILE A 106 -47.66 19.36 -41.58
C ILE A 106 -47.61 17.87 -41.76
N LEU A 107 -46.42 17.29 -41.61
CA LEU A 107 -46.22 15.84 -41.54
C LEU A 107 -45.99 15.46 -40.09
N SER A 108 -46.97 14.75 -39.51
CA SER A 108 -46.88 14.22 -38.16
C SER A 108 -46.34 12.79 -38.15
N GLN A 109 -45.38 12.52 -37.29
CA GLN A 109 -44.77 11.21 -37.15
C GLN A 109 -44.61 10.88 -35.67
N HIS A 110 -45.05 9.71 -35.24
CA HIS A 110 -44.84 9.15 -33.91
C HIS A 110 -43.82 8.02 -34.00
N ALA A 111 -42.71 8.16 -33.27
CA ALA A 111 -41.65 7.17 -33.24
C ALA A 111 -41.41 6.65 -31.81
N ALA A 112 -41.19 5.37 -31.69
CA ALA A 112 -40.70 4.76 -30.43
C ALA A 112 -39.63 3.76 -30.80
N GLY A 113 -38.45 3.92 -30.20
CA GLY A 113 -37.27 3.08 -30.48
C GLY A 113 -36.69 2.45 -29.25
N GLN A 114 -36.09 1.27 -29.46
CA GLN A 114 -35.33 0.52 -28.46
C GLN A 114 -34.01 0.13 -29.10
N THR A 115 -32.89 0.51 -28.49
CA THR A 115 -31.54 0.11 -28.90
C THR A 115 -30.89 -0.67 -27.79
N LEU A 116 -30.37 -1.86 -28.09
CA LEU A 116 -29.55 -2.68 -27.22
C LEU A 116 -28.18 -2.87 -27.87
N ALA A 117 -27.15 -2.25 -27.28
CA ALA A 117 -25.80 -2.32 -27.80
C ALA A 117 -24.88 -3.04 -26.82
N TRP A 118 -24.09 -3.98 -27.33
CA TRP A 118 -23.00 -4.64 -26.62
C TRP A 118 -21.69 -4.25 -27.27
N GLN A 119 -20.71 -3.83 -26.45
CA GLN A 119 -19.40 -3.42 -26.91
C GLN A 119 -18.33 -4.05 -26.07
N GLN A 120 -17.26 -4.52 -26.70
CA GLN A 120 -16.10 -5.08 -26.00
C GLN A 120 -14.82 -4.77 -26.76
N LYS A 121 -13.82 -4.28 -26.01
CA LYS A 121 -12.43 -4.23 -26.47
C LYS A 121 -11.71 -5.49 -26.01
N THR A 122 -10.74 -5.96 -26.79
CA THR A 122 -9.92 -7.09 -26.38
C THR A 122 -8.50 -6.66 -26.04
N PRO A 123 -7.81 -7.39 -25.16
CA PRO A 123 -6.39 -7.12 -24.88
C PRO A 123 -5.47 -7.56 -26.05
N TRP A 124 -6.02 -8.17 -27.10
CA TRP A 124 -5.25 -8.73 -28.23
C TRP A 124 -5.24 -7.76 -29.41
N ASN A 125 -4.06 -7.22 -29.72
CA ASN A 125 -3.83 -6.38 -30.89
C ASN A 125 -4.82 -5.22 -31.10
N GLY A 126 -5.52 -4.78 -30.05
CA GLY A 126 -6.49 -3.69 -30.11
C GLY A 126 -7.80 -4.03 -30.82
N LEU A 127 -8.12 -5.31 -31.05
CA LEU A 127 -9.36 -5.75 -31.67
C LEU A 127 -10.56 -5.36 -30.80
N SER A 128 -11.61 -4.80 -31.42
CA SER A 128 -12.87 -4.50 -30.75
C SER A 128 -14.08 -5.04 -31.52
N PHE A 129 -15.10 -5.39 -30.75
CA PHE A 129 -16.37 -5.89 -31.26
C PHE A 129 -17.51 -5.01 -30.77
N SER A 130 -18.52 -4.81 -31.61
CA SER A 130 -19.82 -4.28 -31.19
C SER A 130 -20.94 -5.08 -31.85
N ALA A 131 -21.99 -5.30 -31.07
CA ALA A 131 -23.26 -5.86 -31.55
C ALA A 131 -24.36 -4.90 -31.12
N GLU A 132 -25.20 -4.48 -32.07
CA GLU A 132 -26.27 -3.51 -31.82
C GLU A 132 -27.56 -4.06 -32.40
N PHE A 133 -28.60 -4.07 -31.59
CA PHE A 133 -29.95 -4.44 -32.00
C PHE A 133 -30.86 -3.25 -31.79
N ASP A 134 -31.40 -2.73 -32.90
CA ASP A 134 -32.37 -1.65 -32.94
C ASP A 134 -33.75 -2.18 -33.27
N ALA A 135 -34.75 -1.65 -32.60
CA ALA A 135 -36.17 -1.97 -32.88
C ALA A 135 -36.99 -0.68 -32.79
N ASP A 136 -37.43 -0.21 -33.92
CA ASP A 136 -38.20 1.02 -34.05
C ASP A 136 -39.63 0.76 -34.48
N ARG A 137 -40.55 1.45 -33.89
CA ARG A 137 -41.95 1.59 -34.29
C ARG A 137 -42.19 2.99 -34.78
N VAL A 138 -42.61 3.11 -36.03
CA VAL A 138 -42.92 4.41 -36.61
C VAL A 138 -44.35 4.42 -37.11
N SER A 139 -45.11 5.46 -36.75
CA SER A 139 -46.44 5.74 -37.30
C SER A 139 -46.38 7.09 -37.96
N SER A 140 -46.72 7.17 -39.25
CA SER A 140 -46.65 8.38 -40.07
C SER A 140 -48.02 8.77 -40.62
N ALA A 141 -48.30 10.04 -40.58
CA ALA A 141 -49.49 10.61 -41.24
C ALA A 141 -49.31 10.79 -42.76
N ASN A 142 -48.16 10.33 -43.32
CA ASN A 142 -47.92 10.39 -44.76
C ASN A 142 -48.80 9.34 -45.50
N PRO A 143 -49.75 9.77 -46.34
CA PRO A 143 -50.66 8.87 -47.01
C PRO A 143 -49.99 7.99 -48.07
N PHE A 144 -48.76 8.27 -48.49
CA PHE A 144 -47.97 7.43 -49.39
C PHE A 144 -47.19 6.31 -48.68
N VAL A 145 -47.18 6.29 -47.36
CA VAL A 145 -46.60 5.17 -46.59
C VAL A 145 -47.59 4.04 -46.51
N SER A 146 -47.32 2.96 -47.24
CA SER A 146 -48.21 1.82 -47.33
C SER A 146 -48.30 0.97 -46.07
N LEU A 147 -47.36 1.17 -45.09
CA LEU A 147 -47.33 0.55 -43.79
C LEU A 147 -47.42 1.57 -42.69
N THR A 148 -48.45 1.56 -41.83
CA THR A 148 -48.50 2.44 -40.65
C THR A 148 -49.41 1.82 -39.56
N PRO A 149 -48.93 1.61 -38.31
CA PRO A 149 -47.53 1.69 -37.95
C PRO A 149 -46.68 0.64 -38.66
N PHE A 150 -45.39 0.96 -38.89
CA PHE A 150 -44.42 -0.02 -39.32
C PHE A 150 -43.35 -0.20 -38.24
N TYR A 151 -42.74 -1.37 -38.25
CA TYR A 151 -41.67 -1.78 -37.32
C TYR A 151 -40.44 -2.11 -38.16
N THR A 152 -39.32 -1.43 -37.80
CA THR A 152 -38.01 -1.76 -38.35
C THR A 152 -37.19 -2.40 -37.25
N THR A 153 -36.47 -3.45 -37.57
CA THR A 153 -35.48 -4.04 -36.69
C THR A 153 -34.16 -4.14 -37.43
N GLN A 154 -33.07 -3.92 -36.73
CA GLN A 154 -31.73 -4.07 -37.28
C GLN A 154 -30.84 -4.77 -36.26
N LEU A 155 -30.08 -5.77 -36.71
CA LEU A 155 -28.99 -6.37 -35.97
C LEU A 155 -27.69 -6.05 -36.71
N SER A 156 -26.79 -5.36 -36.07
CA SER A 156 -25.52 -4.92 -36.63
C SER A 156 -24.37 -5.51 -35.81
N LEU A 157 -23.44 -6.21 -36.45
CA LEU A 157 -22.22 -6.74 -35.86
C LEU A 157 -21.05 -6.05 -36.52
N THR A 158 -20.25 -5.33 -35.71
CA THR A 158 -19.07 -4.62 -36.20
C THR A 158 -17.81 -5.15 -35.53
N VAL A 159 -16.80 -5.40 -36.34
CA VAL A 159 -15.45 -5.78 -35.89
C VAL A 159 -14.47 -4.73 -36.37
N THR A 160 -13.68 -4.19 -35.47
CA THR A 160 -12.66 -3.20 -35.80
C THR A 160 -11.29 -3.68 -35.36
N GLN A 161 -10.37 -3.82 -36.33
CA GLN A 161 -8.98 -4.24 -36.10
C GLN A 161 -8.03 -3.10 -36.49
N PRO A 162 -7.32 -2.49 -35.51
CA PRO A 162 -6.23 -1.57 -35.81
C PRO A 162 -5.08 -2.31 -36.50
N LEU A 163 -4.54 -1.74 -37.57
CA LEU A 163 -3.47 -2.36 -38.37
C LEU A 163 -2.10 -1.74 -38.08
N ILE A 164 -2.05 -0.44 -37.74
CA ILE A 164 -0.82 0.33 -37.50
C ILE A 164 -0.82 0.90 -36.08
N ARG A 165 -1.49 2.05 -35.84
CA ARG A 165 -1.62 2.67 -34.54
C ARG A 165 -2.58 1.86 -33.68
N GLY A 166 -2.21 1.58 -32.41
CA GLY A 166 -3.01 0.81 -31.48
C GLY A 166 -2.95 -0.71 -31.66
N ARG A 167 -2.17 -1.22 -32.64
CA ARG A 167 -1.97 -2.67 -32.80
C ARG A 167 -1.02 -3.25 -31.77
N ALA A 168 0.18 -2.70 -31.63
CA ALA A 168 1.18 -3.20 -30.69
C ALA A 168 0.84 -2.79 -29.26
N ILE A 169 0.50 -1.53 -29.05
CA ILE A 169 0.11 -0.95 -27.78
C ILE A 169 -0.93 0.15 -28.02
N ASP A 170 -1.97 0.18 -27.20
CA ASP A 170 -2.95 1.28 -27.13
C ASP A 170 -2.98 1.88 -25.72
N ALA A 171 -3.81 2.91 -25.52
CA ALA A 171 -3.92 3.60 -24.25
C ALA A 171 -4.36 2.64 -23.11
N ASP A 172 -5.34 1.76 -23.38
CA ASP A 172 -5.90 0.88 -22.36
C ASP A 172 -4.87 -0.20 -21.93
N ARG A 173 -4.17 -0.83 -22.89
CA ARG A 173 -3.10 -1.80 -22.61
C ARG A 173 -1.89 -1.14 -21.94
N ALA A 174 -1.51 0.06 -22.37
CA ALA A 174 -0.45 0.82 -21.73
C ALA A 174 -0.79 1.14 -20.27
N GLN A 175 -2.03 1.53 -19.98
CA GLN A 175 -2.48 1.79 -18.59
C GLN A 175 -2.39 0.54 -17.73
N VAL A 176 -2.75 -0.64 -18.22
CA VAL A 176 -2.59 -1.88 -17.45
C VAL A 176 -1.12 -2.14 -17.12
N VAL A 177 -0.20 -1.92 -18.08
CA VAL A 177 1.25 -2.08 -17.83
C VAL A 177 1.74 -1.05 -16.82
N ILE A 178 1.36 0.23 -16.98
CA ILE A 178 1.73 1.32 -16.07
C ILE A 178 1.23 1.01 -14.65
N ARG A 179 -0.03 0.60 -14.48
CA ARG A 179 -0.58 0.27 -13.16
C ARG A 179 0.13 -0.92 -12.50
N ARG A 180 0.51 -1.94 -13.29
CA ARG A 180 1.35 -3.04 -12.78
C ARG A 180 2.69 -2.55 -12.27
N LYS A 181 3.36 -1.65 -13.01
CA LYS A 181 4.65 -1.09 -12.60
C LYS A 181 4.52 -0.15 -11.40
N ASN A 182 3.43 0.60 -11.30
CA ASN A 182 3.14 1.38 -10.10
C ASN A 182 2.94 0.48 -8.87
N ARG A 183 2.24 -0.66 -9.02
CA ARG A 183 2.13 -1.65 -7.94
C ARG A 183 3.51 -2.20 -7.53
N ASP A 184 4.38 -2.51 -8.49
CA ASP A 184 5.74 -2.96 -8.21
C ASP A 184 6.52 -1.87 -7.44
N ALA A 185 6.32 -0.57 -7.76
CA ALA A 185 6.88 0.55 -7.02
C ALA A 185 6.35 0.65 -5.58
N SER A 186 5.03 0.46 -5.37
CA SER A 186 4.43 0.45 -4.03
C SER A 186 4.92 -0.71 -3.18
N VAL A 187 5.16 -1.89 -3.77
CA VAL A 187 5.76 -3.04 -3.06
C VAL A 187 7.19 -2.71 -2.61
N ALA A 188 7.98 -2.05 -3.47
CA ALA A 188 9.33 -1.62 -3.09
C ALA A 188 9.29 -0.55 -1.98
N GLU A 189 8.32 0.36 -1.99
CA GLU A 189 8.11 1.36 -0.94
C GLU A 189 7.72 0.71 0.39
N LEU A 190 6.83 -0.28 0.37
CA LEU A 190 6.51 -1.10 1.55
C LEU A 190 7.77 -1.76 2.12
N ALA A 191 8.63 -2.33 1.28
CA ALA A 191 9.89 -2.92 1.71
C ALA A 191 10.83 -1.88 2.36
N ALA A 192 10.96 -0.68 1.78
CA ALA A 192 11.74 0.41 2.34
C ALA A 192 11.19 0.86 3.70
N ARG A 193 9.87 1.00 3.82
CA ARG A 193 9.21 1.36 5.07
C ARG A 193 9.42 0.30 6.14
N ALA A 194 9.28 -0.98 5.80
CA ALA A 194 9.50 -2.09 6.71
C ALA A 194 10.94 -2.15 7.23
N ILE A 195 11.95 -1.94 6.36
CA ILE A 195 13.36 -1.82 6.75
C ILE A 195 13.55 -0.65 7.72
N GLY A 196 12.97 0.52 7.41
CA GLY A 196 13.05 1.68 8.26
C GLY A 196 12.39 1.48 9.64
N VAL A 197 11.24 0.82 9.70
CA VAL A 197 10.57 0.46 10.96
C VAL A 197 11.41 -0.55 11.74
N ALA A 198 11.90 -1.61 11.10
CA ALA A 198 12.74 -2.62 11.74
C ALA A 198 13.99 -2.00 12.37
N SER A 199 14.69 -1.12 11.65
CA SER A 199 15.87 -0.42 12.17
C SER A 199 15.54 0.49 13.36
N ARG A 200 14.40 1.20 13.34
CA ARG A 200 13.97 2.01 14.50
C ARG A 200 13.64 1.14 15.72
N VAL A 201 12.99 0.01 15.52
CA VAL A 201 12.68 -0.94 16.59
C VAL A 201 13.94 -1.53 17.19
N GLU A 202 14.92 -1.94 16.37
CA GLU A 202 16.21 -2.44 16.84
C GLU A 202 16.93 -1.38 17.68
N GLN A 203 16.95 -0.14 17.22
CA GLN A 203 17.58 0.96 17.97
C GLN A 203 16.88 1.22 19.30
N ALA A 204 15.54 1.28 19.31
CA ALA A 204 14.76 1.48 20.55
C ALA A 204 14.89 0.30 21.52
N TYR A 205 14.98 -0.92 21.01
CA TYR A 205 15.23 -2.11 21.81
C TYR A 205 16.58 -2.04 22.54
N TRP A 206 17.65 -1.70 21.82
CA TRP A 206 18.98 -1.55 22.42
C TRP A 206 19.05 -0.34 23.38
N ASP A 207 18.29 0.72 23.13
CA ASP A 207 18.15 1.81 24.09
C ASP A 207 17.49 1.34 25.38
N LEU A 208 16.48 0.46 25.31
CA LEU A 208 15.85 -0.12 26.50
C LEU A 208 16.81 -1.05 27.26
N VAL A 209 17.59 -1.87 26.56
CA VAL A 209 18.65 -2.70 27.17
C VAL A 209 19.65 -1.81 27.92
N ALA A 210 20.10 -0.72 27.29
CA ALA A 210 21.04 0.23 27.90
C ALA A 210 20.45 0.93 29.13
N ALA A 211 19.19 1.40 29.04
CA ALA A 211 18.52 2.08 30.14
C ALA A 211 18.39 1.15 31.37
N ARG A 212 18.01 -0.11 31.15
CA ARG A 212 17.94 -1.10 32.24
C ARG A 212 19.32 -1.40 32.86
N ARG A 213 20.35 -1.60 32.05
CA ARG A 213 21.72 -1.80 32.55
C ARG A 213 22.24 -0.56 33.30
N ARG A 214 21.85 0.65 32.91
CA ARG A 214 22.18 1.86 33.69
C ARG A 214 21.55 1.84 35.07
N VAL A 215 20.29 1.44 35.21
CA VAL A 215 19.64 1.30 36.50
C VAL A 215 20.42 0.31 37.39
N GLU A 216 20.90 -0.81 36.82
CA GLU A 216 21.74 -1.76 37.56
C GLU A 216 23.06 -1.13 38.03
N VAL A 217 23.74 -0.35 37.18
CA VAL A 217 24.98 0.35 37.53
C VAL A 217 24.75 1.39 38.63
N ASP A 218 23.64 2.15 38.52
CA ASP A 218 23.32 3.20 39.51
C ASP A 218 22.84 2.60 40.83
N LEU A 219 22.12 1.48 40.80
CA LEU A 219 21.73 0.71 41.98
C LEU A 219 22.98 0.17 42.73
N ASP A 220 23.93 -0.41 41.99
CA ASP A 220 25.19 -0.88 42.54
C ASP A 220 25.99 0.29 43.17
N ALA A 221 26.04 1.44 42.49
CA ALA A 221 26.70 2.63 42.99
C ALA A 221 26.05 3.15 44.28
N ALA A 222 24.71 3.18 44.33
CA ALA A 222 23.97 3.59 45.54
C ALA A 222 24.20 2.60 46.72
N ASN A 223 24.21 1.30 46.46
CA ASN A 223 24.51 0.28 47.47
C ASN A 223 25.97 0.38 47.98
N LEU A 224 26.92 0.70 47.09
CA LEU A 224 28.32 0.89 47.45
C LEU A 224 28.48 2.15 48.33
N ALA A 225 27.83 3.28 47.96
CA ALA A 225 27.82 4.49 48.76
C ALA A 225 27.18 4.28 50.15
N LYS A 226 26.08 3.51 50.23
CA LYS A 226 25.44 3.11 51.50
C LYS A 226 26.38 2.31 52.38
N THR A 227 27.06 1.34 51.80
CA THR A 227 28.02 0.51 52.51
C THR A 227 29.18 1.36 53.04
N GLN A 228 29.70 2.30 52.26
CA GLN A 228 30.73 3.24 52.65
C GLN A 228 30.27 4.13 53.80
N LEU A 229 29.06 4.71 53.71
CA LEU A 229 28.47 5.53 54.79
C LEU A 229 28.38 4.72 56.11
N GLU A 230 27.91 3.51 56.09
CA GLU A 230 27.81 2.65 57.27
C GLU A 230 29.21 2.30 57.85
N GLN A 231 30.19 2.07 56.98
CA GLN A 231 31.58 1.89 57.39
C GLN A 231 32.14 3.13 58.07
N ASN A 232 31.94 4.31 57.48
CA ASN A 232 32.38 5.60 58.02
C ASN A 232 31.70 5.90 59.36
N ARG A 233 30.40 5.61 59.52
CA ARG A 233 29.70 5.71 60.84
C ARG A 233 30.35 4.87 61.90
N ARG A 234 30.75 3.65 61.59
CA ARG A 234 31.45 2.75 62.53
C ARG A 234 32.83 3.27 62.88
N MET A 235 33.59 3.81 61.91
CA MET A 235 34.91 4.38 62.15
C MET A 235 34.86 5.64 62.98
N ILE A 236 33.85 6.51 62.79
CA ILE A 236 33.62 7.69 63.64
C ILE A 236 33.26 7.30 65.06
N ALA A 237 32.39 6.27 65.24
CA ALA A 237 32.05 5.73 66.55
C ALA A 237 33.27 5.14 67.28
N ALA A 238 34.23 4.58 66.55
CA ALA A 238 35.50 4.06 67.05
C ALA A 238 36.55 5.17 67.26
N GLY A 239 36.26 6.43 66.90
CA GLY A 239 37.18 7.57 67.02
C GLY A 239 38.33 7.62 66.00
N THR A 240 38.26 6.79 64.95
CA THR A 240 39.30 6.69 63.91
C THR A 240 39.08 7.56 62.70
N LEU A 241 37.88 8.20 62.58
CA LEU A 241 37.52 9.08 61.46
C LEU A 241 36.89 10.38 62.01
N PRO A 242 37.20 11.57 61.46
CA PRO A 242 36.58 12.84 61.87
C PRO A 242 35.07 12.89 61.55
N PRO A 243 34.21 13.46 62.41
CA PRO A 243 32.76 13.54 62.20
C PRO A 243 32.34 14.26 60.90
N VAL A 244 33.15 15.17 60.37
CA VAL A 244 32.88 15.92 59.12
C VAL A 244 32.80 14.99 57.88
N GLU A 245 33.46 13.84 57.90
CA GLU A 245 33.43 12.85 56.84
C GLU A 245 32.06 12.15 56.69
N LEU A 246 31.22 12.25 57.75
CA LEU A 246 29.83 11.72 57.67
C LEU A 246 29.02 12.50 56.68
N SER A 247 29.05 13.82 56.72
CA SER A 247 28.31 14.71 55.83
C SER A 247 28.72 14.52 54.37
N ALA A 248 30.01 14.28 54.10
CA ALA A 248 30.51 13.99 52.74
C ALA A 248 29.95 12.67 52.20
N SER A 249 29.90 11.61 53.05
CA SER A 249 29.36 10.29 52.64
C SER A 249 27.83 10.29 52.53
N GLU A 250 27.13 11.09 53.35
CA GLU A 250 25.68 11.29 53.21
C GLU A 250 25.33 12.01 51.89
N ALA A 251 26.06 13.07 51.58
CA ALA A 251 25.89 13.81 50.32
C ALA A 251 26.16 12.93 49.08
N ASP A 252 27.16 12.06 49.13
CA ASP A 252 27.44 11.12 48.04
C ASP A 252 26.30 10.10 47.87
N LEU A 253 25.78 9.52 48.98
CA LEU A 253 24.65 8.59 48.91
C LEU A 253 23.41 9.26 48.28
N GLU A 254 23.07 10.47 48.71
CA GLU A 254 21.91 11.19 48.15
C GLU A 254 22.11 11.50 46.66
N ALA A 255 23.33 11.84 46.24
CA ALA A 255 23.64 12.03 44.82
C ALA A 255 23.47 10.74 44.01
N ARG A 256 23.85 9.54 44.54
CA ARG A 256 23.63 8.24 43.90
C ARG A 256 22.15 7.87 43.83
N LEU A 257 21.38 8.23 44.86
CA LEU A 257 19.94 8.01 44.85
C LEU A 257 19.24 8.88 43.78
N ASP A 258 19.68 10.15 43.61
CA ASP A 258 19.17 11.00 42.51
C ASP A 258 19.49 10.42 41.13
N ASP A 259 20.73 9.92 40.91
CA ASP A 259 21.12 9.24 39.69
C ASP A 259 20.23 8.01 39.45
N LEU A 260 19.95 7.17 40.47
CA LEU A 260 19.09 6.01 40.39
C LEU A 260 17.63 6.38 40.04
N TYR A 261 17.07 7.42 40.66
CA TYR A 261 15.72 7.89 40.33
C TYR A 261 15.63 8.38 38.90
N ARG A 262 16.63 9.10 38.41
CA ARG A 262 16.71 9.62 37.04
C ARG A 262 16.84 8.49 36.02
N SER A 263 17.71 7.51 36.27
CA SER A 263 17.86 6.35 35.35
C SER A 263 16.61 5.49 35.34
N THR A 264 15.91 5.33 36.46
CA THR A 264 14.63 4.61 36.51
C THR A 264 13.52 5.31 35.71
N GLY A 265 13.43 6.64 35.79
CA GLY A 265 12.53 7.45 34.99
C GLY A 265 12.79 7.30 33.48
N ASN A 266 14.08 7.33 33.10
CA ASN A 266 14.51 7.14 31.71
C ASN A 266 14.13 5.75 31.14
N VAL A 267 14.10 4.67 31.95
CA VAL A 267 13.61 3.37 31.48
C VAL A 267 12.16 3.46 31.00
N THR A 268 11.31 4.17 31.71
CA THR A 268 9.90 4.34 31.32
C THR A 268 9.77 5.07 29.99
N GLU A 269 10.50 6.17 29.80
CA GLU A 269 10.48 6.94 28.55
C GLU A 269 10.95 6.11 27.34
N VAL A 270 12.05 5.38 27.50
CA VAL A 270 12.60 4.53 26.43
C VAL A 270 11.69 3.33 26.14
N GLU A 271 11.07 2.75 27.17
CA GLU A 271 10.10 1.67 27.01
C GLU A 271 8.85 2.14 26.27
N ASP A 272 8.32 3.32 26.58
CA ASP A 272 7.18 3.93 25.89
C ASP A 272 7.50 4.22 24.42
N ASN A 273 8.71 4.67 24.11
CA ASN A 273 9.19 4.84 22.75
C ASN A 273 9.18 3.50 21.98
N LEU A 274 9.63 2.41 22.60
CA LEU A 274 9.57 1.08 21.99
C LEU A 274 8.13 0.62 21.82
N LYS A 275 7.27 0.78 22.85
CA LYS A 275 5.84 0.44 22.79
C LYS A 275 5.13 1.14 21.64
N THR A 276 5.44 2.42 21.39
CA THR A 276 4.89 3.20 20.26
C THR A 276 5.18 2.55 18.90
N LEU A 277 6.32 1.87 18.76
CA LEU A 277 6.69 1.18 17.53
C LEU A 277 6.07 -0.22 17.41
N LEU A 278 5.75 -0.86 18.54
CA LEU A 278 5.26 -2.24 18.61
C LEU A 278 3.74 -2.34 18.70
N ALA A 279 3.09 -1.41 19.38
CA ALA A 279 1.65 -1.43 19.64
C ALA A 279 0.85 -1.16 18.36
N ARG A 280 -0.27 -1.89 18.20
CA ARG A 280 -1.20 -1.71 17.08
C ARG A 280 -2.00 -0.42 17.20
N ASP A 281 -2.44 -0.11 18.41
CA ASP A 281 -3.25 1.07 18.70
C ASP A 281 -3.11 1.47 20.19
N ARG A 282 -3.85 2.49 20.61
CA ARG A 282 -3.83 2.99 21.99
C ARG A 282 -4.47 2.05 23.02
N HIS A 283 -5.16 1.01 22.58
CA HIS A 283 -5.86 0.02 23.44
C HIS A 283 -5.12 -1.32 23.46
N ASP A 284 -3.93 -1.40 22.87
CA ASP A 284 -3.11 -2.60 22.90
C ASP A 284 -2.65 -2.89 24.33
N ASP A 285 -2.81 -4.14 24.77
CA ASP A 285 -2.40 -4.59 26.12
C ASP A 285 -0.91 -4.36 26.39
N LEU A 286 -0.11 -4.18 25.34
CA LEU A 286 1.31 -3.89 25.44
C LEU A 286 1.61 -2.61 26.24
N TRP A 287 0.67 -1.64 26.28
CA TRP A 287 0.83 -0.43 27.06
C TRP A 287 0.91 -0.67 28.56
N ASP A 288 0.20 -1.68 29.04
CA ASP A 288 0.16 -2.06 30.46
C ASP A 288 1.24 -3.08 30.84
N ASP A 289 1.93 -3.70 29.88
CA ASP A 289 2.99 -4.66 30.13
C ASP A 289 4.34 -3.99 30.40
N GLU A 290 5.16 -4.56 31.29
CA GLU A 290 6.58 -4.22 31.42
C GLU A 290 7.40 -5.02 30.41
N ILE A 291 8.12 -4.35 29.48
CA ILE A 291 8.97 -5.01 28.51
C ILE A 291 10.33 -5.35 29.12
N ILE A 292 10.67 -6.65 29.10
CA ILE A 292 11.99 -7.13 29.53
C ILE A 292 12.75 -7.66 28.31
N PRO A 293 13.75 -6.92 27.80
CA PRO A 293 14.61 -7.43 26.74
C PRO A 293 15.43 -8.62 27.27
N THR A 294 15.55 -9.68 26.46
CA THR A 294 16.25 -10.91 26.85
C THR A 294 17.63 -11.05 26.21
N ASP A 295 17.94 -10.23 25.20
CA ASP A 295 19.25 -10.22 24.57
C ASP A 295 20.22 -9.36 25.40
N ASP A 296 21.34 -9.96 25.77
CA ASP A 296 22.36 -9.32 26.58
C ASP A 296 23.49 -8.66 25.79
N GLY A 297 23.43 -8.74 24.47
CA GLY A 297 24.46 -8.21 23.58
C GLY A 297 25.78 -9.00 23.58
N ALA A 298 25.81 -10.17 24.20
CA ALA A 298 27.01 -11.01 24.26
C ALA A 298 27.32 -11.76 22.95
N ALA A 299 26.47 -11.62 21.92
CA ALA A 299 26.67 -12.30 20.64
C ALA A 299 27.97 -11.85 19.94
N ALA A 300 28.56 -12.76 19.15
CA ALA A 300 29.79 -12.50 18.42
C ALA A 300 29.69 -11.23 17.56
N GLN A 301 30.61 -10.30 17.75
CA GLN A 301 30.66 -9.07 16.97
C GLN A 301 30.99 -9.40 15.51
N PRO A 302 30.15 -8.99 14.53
CA PRO A 302 30.43 -9.26 13.14
C PRO A 302 31.73 -8.56 12.68
N ALA A 303 32.45 -9.20 11.79
CA ALA A 303 33.59 -8.54 11.13
C ALA A 303 33.10 -7.31 10.34
N VAL A 304 33.92 -6.27 10.28
CA VAL A 304 33.60 -5.10 9.43
C VAL A 304 33.82 -5.53 7.97
N PRO A 305 32.79 -5.48 7.11
CA PRO A 305 32.93 -5.85 5.70
C PRO A 305 33.82 -4.87 4.93
N GLU A 306 34.35 -5.32 3.78
CA GLU A 306 35.04 -4.41 2.87
C GLU A 306 34.04 -3.41 2.25
N LEU A 307 34.44 -2.14 2.15
CA LEU A 307 33.60 -1.05 1.66
C LEU A 307 32.99 -1.35 0.28
N ARG A 308 33.81 -1.83 -0.67
CA ARG A 308 33.33 -2.12 -2.03
C ARG A 308 32.28 -3.21 -2.05
N ALA A 309 32.47 -4.26 -1.26
CA ALA A 309 31.50 -5.35 -1.14
C ALA A 309 30.18 -4.85 -0.56
N ALA A 310 30.24 -4.06 0.51
CA ALA A 310 29.06 -3.48 1.15
C ALA A 310 28.27 -2.53 0.23
N VAL A 311 28.96 -1.69 -0.54
CA VAL A 311 28.31 -0.80 -1.52
C VAL A 311 27.66 -1.62 -2.64
N THR A 312 28.34 -2.65 -3.17
CA THR A 312 27.77 -3.52 -4.21
C THR A 312 26.53 -4.24 -3.71
N GLU A 313 26.55 -4.75 -2.50
CA GLU A 313 25.43 -5.42 -1.84
C GLU A 313 24.26 -4.44 -1.65
N ALA A 314 24.51 -3.22 -1.17
CA ALA A 314 23.50 -2.18 -1.00
C ALA A 314 22.82 -1.83 -2.33
N LEU A 315 23.60 -1.60 -3.39
CA LEU A 315 23.03 -1.27 -4.71
C LEU A 315 22.18 -2.42 -5.29
N ALA A 316 22.40 -3.66 -4.86
CA ALA A 316 21.60 -4.81 -5.29
C ALA A 316 20.30 -4.99 -4.49
N HIS A 317 20.27 -4.60 -3.20
CA HIS A 317 19.19 -4.94 -2.29
C HIS A 317 18.32 -3.76 -1.87
N ARG A 318 18.74 -2.50 -2.11
CA ARG A 318 18.00 -1.32 -1.69
C ARG A 318 16.67 -1.17 -2.42
N PRO A 319 15.53 -1.16 -1.70
CA PRO A 319 14.19 -1.08 -2.31
C PRO A 319 13.95 0.23 -3.06
N GLU A 320 14.60 1.33 -2.68
CA GLU A 320 14.47 2.62 -3.34
C GLU A 320 14.94 2.58 -4.80
N LEU A 321 15.94 1.77 -5.10
CA LEU A 321 16.39 1.57 -6.48
C LEU A 321 15.38 0.73 -7.27
N GLN A 322 14.77 -0.29 -6.63
CA GLN A 322 13.72 -1.09 -7.25
C GLN A 322 12.48 -0.24 -7.57
N GLN A 323 12.11 0.70 -6.67
CA GLN A 323 11.04 1.67 -6.91
C GLN A 323 11.33 2.56 -8.12
N ILE A 324 12.56 3.08 -8.24
CA ILE A 324 12.98 3.89 -9.39
C ILE A 324 12.95 3.06 -10.67
N ASP A 325 13.37 1.79 -10.64
CA ASP A 325 13.32 0.88 -11.80
C ASP A 325 11.87 0.60 -12.24
N ALA A 326 10.97 0.39 -11.29
CA ALA A 326 9.55 0.23 -11.58
C ALA A 326 8.94 1.49 -12.21
N ASN A 327 9.26 2.68 -11.68
CA ASN A 327 8.84 3.96 -12.26
C ASN A 327 9.42 4.20 -13.66
N SER A 328 10.67 3.80 -13.90
CA SER A 328 11.28 3.86 -15.22
C SER A 328 10.60 2.93 -16.21
N ALA A 329 10.22 1.72 -15.79
CA ALA A 329 9.47 0.78 -16.61
C ALA A 329 8.04 1.30 -16.92
N ALA A 330 7.38 1.95 -15.97
CA ALA A 330 6.09 2.61 -16.20
C ALA A 330 6.20 3.74 -17.24
N ASN A 331 7.22 4.60 -17.10
CA ASN A 331 7.47 5.68 -18.05
C ASN A 331 7.83 5.15 -19.45
N ASN A 332 8.57 4.04 -19.54
CA ASN A 332 8.87 3.38 -20.81
C ASN A 332 7.61 2.86 -21.52
N ALA A 333 6.63 2.33 -20.78
CA ALA A 333 5.35 1.94 -21.34
C ALA A 333 4.56 3.16 -21.88
N ALA A 334 4.55 4.26 -21.12
CA ALA A 334 3.94 5.53 -21.56
C ALA A 334 4.65 6.07 -22.81
N ARG A 335 5.99 6.02 -22.87
CA ARG A 335 6.78 6.43 -24.03
C ARG A 335 6.46 5.60 -25.28
N GLN A 336 6.34 4.28 -25.13
CA GLN A 336 5.96 3.38 -26.23
C GLN A 336 4.56 3.73 -26.76
N GLN A 337 3.61 3.97 -25.88
CA GLN A 337 2.26 4.38 -26.24
C GLN A 337 2.25 5.74 -26.97
N ASN A 338 3.00 6.73 -26.46
CA ASN A 338 3.12 8.03 -27.08
C ASN A 338 3.81 7.97 -28.47
N ALA A 339 4.81 7.11 -28.62
CA ALA A 339 5.43 6.86 -29.92
C ALA A 339 4.46 6.22 -30.92
N ASP A 340 3.57 5.32 -30.44
CA ASP A 340 2.55 4.72 -31.27
C ASP A 340 1.50 5.75 -31.76
N GLN A 341 1.21 6.79 -30.96
CA GLN A 341 0.30 7.88 -31.33
C GLN A 341 0.80 8.75 -32.49
N LEU A 342 2.09 8.71 -32.81
CA LEU A 342 2.65 9.42 -34.00
C LEU A 342 2.32 8.71 -35.32
N LYS A 343 1.97 7.43 -35.28
CA LYS A 343 1.65 6.63 -36.45
C LYS A 343 0.27 7.01 -37.00
N PRO A 344 0.04 6.89 -38.32
CA PRO A 344 -1.30 7.00 -38.87
C PRO A 344 -2.20 5.90 -38.29
N GLN A 345 -3.45 6.24 -38.06
CA GLN A 345 -4.45 5.25 -37.65
C GLN A 345 -5.04 4.61 -38.90
N VAL A 346 -4.83 3.32 -39.03
CA VAL A 346 -5.41 2.50 -40.10
C VAL A 346 -6.17 1.37 -39.44
N ASN A 347 -7.50 1.35 -39.65
CA ASN A 347 -8.35 0.29 -39.10
C ASN A 347 -9.00 -0.49 -40.24
N LEU A 348 -8.99 -1.79 -40.15
CA LEU A 348 -9.88 -2.66 -40.89
C LEU A 348 -11.21 -2.72 -40.13
N VAL A 349 -12.30 -2.35 -40.78
CA VAL A 349 -13.64 -2.37 -40.20
C VAL A 349 -14.49 -3.33 -41.06
N ALA A 350 -15.06 -4.33 -40.42
CA ALA A 350 -16.03 -5.25 -41.03
C ALA A 350 -17.36 -5.09 -40.30
N ASN A 351 -18.42 -4.86 -41.05
CA ASN A 351 -19.79 -4.80 -40.54
C ASN A 351 -20.66 -5.83 -41.26
N TYR A 352 -21.42 -6.57 -40.49
CA TYR A 352 -22.48 -7.45 -40.94
C TYR A 352 -23.78 -6.95 -40.32
N SER A 353 -24.76 -6.60 -41.16
CA SER A 353 -26.07 -6.17 -40.68
C SER A 353 -27.21 -6.94 -41.33
N LEU A 354 -28.21 -7.22 -40.52
CA LEU A 354 -29.49 -7.78 -40.89
C LEU A 354 -30.55 -6.72 -40.63
N ALA A 355 -31.47 -6.55 -41.57
CA ALA A 355 -32.61 -5.65 -41.39
C ALA A 355 -33.94 -6.44 -41.49
N GLY A 356 -34.92 -6.02 -40.73
CA GLY A 356 -36.25 -6.55 -40.72
C GLY A 356 -37.29 -5.43 -40.85
N LEU A 357 -38.37 -5.75 -41.57
CA LEU A 357 -39.49 -4.82 -41.75
C LEU A 357 -40.81 -5.60 -41.61
N ALA A 358 -41.72 -5.05 -40.82
CA ALA A 358 -43.11 -5.46 -40.77
C ALA A 358 -43.99 -4.26 -40.48
N GLY A 359 -45.27 -4.36 -40.79
CA GLY A 359 -46.19 -3.27 -40.47
C GLY A 359 -47.65 -3.62 -40.76
N ARG A 360 -48.51 -2.70 -40.41
CA ARG A 360 -49.92 -2.77 -40.75
C ARG A 360 -50.14 -2.16 -42.13
N ILE A 361 -50.56 -2.99 -43.09
CA ILE A 361 -50.85 -2.54 -44.46
C ILE A 361 -52.05 -1.63 -44.42
N GLN A 362 -51.92 -0.41 -44.98
CA GLN A 362 -53.01 0.48 -45.23
C GLN A 362 -53.62 0.14 -46.60
N THR A 363 -54.84 -0.31 -46.57
CA THR A 363 -55.59 -0.60 -47.81
C THR A 363 -56.59 0.56 -48.05
N GLY A 364 -56.58 1.12 -49.25
CA GLY A 364 -57.65 2.01 -49.72
C GLY A 364 -57.50 3.54 -49.46
N ASN A 365 -56.42 3.96 -48.81
CA ASN A 365 -56.18 5.39 -48.51
C ASN A 365 -55.02 6.00 -49.32
N ASP A 366 -54.45 5.28 -50.24
CA ASP A 366 -53.42 5.81 -51.12
C ASP A 366 -54.05 6.89 -52.01
N PRO A 367 -53.51 8.14 -52.00
CA PRO A 367 -54.08 9.30 -52.70
C PRO A 367 -54.26 9.06 -54.19
N PHE A 368 -53.42 8.25 -54.79
CA PHE A 368 -53.52 7.94 -56.21
C PHE A 368 -54.73 7.03 -56.47
N THR A 369 -54.89 5.98 -55.66
CA THR A 369 -56.05 5.09 -55.75
C THR A 369 -57.36 5.86 -55.48
N VAL A 370 -57.36 6.71 -54.45
CA VAL A 370 -58.53 7.54 -54.13
C VAL A 370 -58.86 8.50 -55.25
N ALA A 371 -57.87 9.21 -55.85
CA ALA A 371 -58.06 10.14 -56.94
C ALA A 371 -58.47 9.45 -58.24
N MET A 372 -58.00 8.24 -58.52
CA MET A 372 -58.31 7.50 -59.75
C MET A 372 -59.60 6.67 -59.68
N ASN A 373 -60.05 6.34 -58.46
CA ASN A 373 -61.23 5.47 -58.27
C ASN A 373 -62.49 6.03 -58.96
N PRO A 374 -62.84 7.34 -58.93
CA PRO A 374 -63.95 7.88 -59.70
C PRO A 374 -63.76 7.80 -61.21
N VAL A 375 -62.49 7.86 -61.68
CA VAL A 375 -62.16 7.74 -63.10
C VAL A 375 -62.36 6.27 -63.55
N TYR A 376 -61.89 5.31 -62.76
CA TYR A 376 -62.11 3.87 -63.03
C TYR A 376 -63.58 3.54 -62.98
N GLN A 377 -64.36 4.02 -62.02
CA GLN A 377 -65.81 3.78 -61.95
C GLN A 377 -66.55 4.30 -63.18
N ARG A 378 -66.10 5.50 -63.65
CA ARG A 378 -66.69 6.07 -64.84
C ARG A 378 -66.31 5.32 -66.13
N LEU A 379 -65.07 4.85 -66.23
CA LEU A 379 -64.59 4.03 -67.33
C LEU A 379 -65.26 2.66 -67.31
N ASP A 380 -65.49 2.02 -66.19
CA ASP A 380 -66.22 0.76 -66.07
C ASP A 380 -67.69 0.91 -66.48
N ALA A 381 -68.32 2.03 -66.09
CA ALA A 381 -69.68 2.30 -66.52
C ALA A 381 -69.79 2.51 -68.08
N LEU A 382 -68.80 3.19 -68.69
CA LEU A 382 -68.70 3.34 -70.14
C LEU A 382 -68.33 2.02 -70.82
N SER A 383 -67.47 1.19 -70.27
CA SER A 383 -67.13 -0.11 -70.77
C SER A 383 -68.34 -1.03 -70.75
N ALA A 384 -69.15 -1.00 -69.70
CA ALA A 384 -70.40 -1.77 -69.62
C ALA A 384 -71.41 -1.32 -70.68
N GLN A 385 -71.53 -0.02 -70.96
CA GLN A 385 -72.39 0.50 -72.08
C GLN A 385 -71.88 0.10 -73.44
N ALA A 386 -70.56 -0.05 -73.61
CA ALA A 386 -69.93 -0.47 -74.85
C ALA A 386 -69.84 -2.01 -75.02
N GLY A 387 -70.37 -2.82 -74.08
CA GLY A 387 -70.24 -4.29 -74.06
C GLY A 387 -68.83 -4.82 -73.89
N LEU A 388 -67.91 -3.99 -73.30
CA LEU A 388 -66.55 -4.37 -73.06
C LEU A 388 -66.41 -4.89 -71.61
N PRO A 389 -65.46 -5.81 -71.33
CA PRO A 389 -65.18 -6.26 -69.95
C PRO A 389 -64.69 -5.10 -69.09
N PRO A 390 -64.98 -5.10 -67.77
CA PRO A 390 -64.51 -4.08 -66.86
C PRO A 390 -62.98 -3.96 -66.85
N LEU A 391 -62.48 -2.74 -66.77
CA LEU A 391 -61.04 -2.51 -66.64
C LEU A 391 -60.55 -3.17 -65.38
N GLN A 392 -59.64 -4.14 -65.53
CA GLN A 392 -58.91 -4.61 -64.35
C GLN A 392 -58.04 -3.45 -63.86
N ALA A 393 -58.38 -2.88 -62.69
CA ALA A 393 -57.51 -2.01 -62.01
C ALA A 393 -56.18 -2.71 -61.83
N SER A 394 -55.13 -2.26 -62.54
CA SER A 394 -53.77 -2.74 -62.26
C SER A 394 -53.43 -2.34 -60.83
N SER A 395 -53.52 -3.26 -59.91
CA SER A 395 -52.95 -3.05 -58.58
C SER A 395 -51.46 -2.81 -58.78
N LEU A 396 -51.01 -1.57 -58.59
CA LEU A 396 -49.58 -1.29 -58.38
C LEU A 396 -49.15 -2.28 -57.30
N GLY A 397 -48.35 -3.29 -57.67
CA GLY A 397 -48.03 -4.49 -56.94
C GLY A 397 -48.16 -4.40 -55.43
N GLY A 398 -49.06 -5.15 -54.85
CA GLY A 398 -49.31 -5.15 -53.42
C GLY A 398 -48.05 -5.56 -52.63
N LEU A 399 -47.90 -4.96 -51.49
CA LEU A 399 -46.81 -5.35 -50.60
C LEU A 399 -46.86 -6.85 -50.30
N PRO A 400 -45.71 -7.55 -50.29
CA PRO A 400 -45.68 -8.97 -50.03
C PRO A 400 -46.35 -9.28 -48.68
N PRO A 401 -47.23 -10.31 -48.59
CA PRO A 401 -47.92 -10.65 -47.34
C PRO A 401 -46.99 -10.92 -46.15
N ARG A 402 -45.73 -11.29 -46.41
CA ARG A 402 -44.70 -11.56 -45.41
C ARG A 402 -44.30 -10.34 -44.59
N ILE A 403 -44.57 -9.10 -45.04
CA ILE A 403 -44.28 -7.87 -44.28
C ILE A 403 -45.48 -7.35 -43.49
N ALA A 404 -46.60 -8.05 -43.58
CA ALA A 404 -47.76 -7.73 -42.74
C ALA A 404 -47.54 -8.31 -41.33
N GLY A 405 -47.55 -7.45 -40.29
CA GLY A 405 -47.39 -7.90 -38.93
C GLY A 405 -46.99 -6.79 -37.96
N GLY A 406 -46.65 -7.18 -36.73
CA GLY A 406 -46.13 -6.30 -35.72
C GLY A 406 -44.60 -6.45 -35.53
N LEU A 407 -44.07 -6.05 -34.37
CA LEU A 407 -42.65 -6.14 -34.02
C LEU A 407 -42.12 -7.60 -34.19
N GLY A 408 -42.89 -8.64 -33.76
CA GLY A 408 -42.49 -10.03 -33.93
C GLY A 408 -42.30 -10.43 -35.38
N GLY A 409 -43.11 -9.85 -36.31
CA GLY A 409 -42.97 -10.05 -37.77
C GLY A 409 -41.69 -9.40 -38.31
N SER A 410 -41.33 -8.21 -37.83
CA SER A 410 -40.09 -7.53 -38.17
C SER A 410 -38.86 -8.32 -37.68
N VAL A 411 -38.87 -8.79 -36.41
CA VAL A 411 -37.81 -9.65 -35.86
C VAL A 411 -37.69 -10.96 -36.64
N SER A 412 -38.84 -11.62 -37.01
CA SER A 412 -38.81 -12.82 -37.84
C SER A 412 -38.19 -12.55 -39.21
N SER A 413 -38.45 -11.37 -39.81
CA SER A 413 -37.92 -11.01 -41.13
C SER A 413 -36.40 -10.79 -41.13
N LEU A 414 -35.77 -10.49 -39.98
CA LEU A 414 -34.31 -10.43 -39.82
C LEU A 414 -33.63 -11.73 -40.25
N PHE A 415 -34.21 -12.86 -39.82
CA PHE A 415 -33.60 -14.19 -40.02
C PHE A 415 -33.97 -14.86 -41.32
N ASN A 416 -34.83 -14.24 -42.12
CA ASN A 416 -35.23 -14.78 -43.44
C ASN A 416 -34.18 -14.54 -44.54
N GLY A 417 -33.06 -13.85 -44.23
CA GLY A 417 -31.94 -13.65 -45.15
C GLY A 417 -32.19 -12.70 -46.32
N ASN A 418 -33.33 -12.00 -46.33
CA ASN A 418 -33.71 -11.14 -47.46
C ASN A 418 -33.08 -9.76 -47.46
N TYR A 419 -32.68 -9.29 -46.27
CA TYR A 419 -32.18 -7.91 -46.05
C TYR A 419 -30.87 -7.97 -45.26
N GLN A 420 -29.84 -8.49 -45.91
CA GLN A 420 -28.49 -8.54 -45.30
C GLN A 420 -27.55 -7.56 -45.99
N SER A 421 -26.65 -7.01 -45.24
CA SER A 421 -25.58 -6.18 -45.77
C SER A 421 -24.25 -6.60 -45.15
N VAL A 422 -23.25 -6.79 -45.98
CA VAL A 422 -21.86 -7.06 -45.57
C VAL A 422 -21.00 -5.96 -46.13
N THR A 423 -20.31 -5.24 -45.26
CA THR A 423 -19.36 -4.21 -45.66
C THR A 423 -18.01 -4.46 -44.98
N ALA A 424 -16.96 -4.35 -45.75
CA ALA A 424 -15.59 -4.38 -45.23
C ALA A 424 -14.83 -3.23 -45.89
N GLY A 425 -14.08 -2.50 -45.05
CA GLY A 425 -13.36 -1.32 -45.54
C GLY A 425 -12.22 -0.96 -44.62
N PHE A 426 -11.44 -0.01 -45.10
CA PHE A 426 -10.37 0.57 -44.31
C PHE A 426 -10.71 2.02 -43.98
N THR A 427 -10.48 2.42 -42.72
CA THR A 427 -10.47 3.82 -42.33
C THR A 427 -9.02 4.24 -42.13
N VAL A 428 -8.65 5.38 -42.69
CA VAL A 428 -7.30 5.95 -42.54
C VAL A 428 -7.43 7.36 -42.01
N ASP A 429 -6.97 7.56 -40.76
CA ASP A 429 -6.93 8.87 -40.12
C ASP A 429 -5.47 9.31 -40.01
N PHE A 430 -5.13 10.41 -40.64
CA PHE A 430 -3.80 10.98 -40.63
C PHE A 430 -3.85 12.41 -40.11
N THR A 431 -3.21 12.63 -38.96
CA THR A 431 -3.07 13.96 -38.36
C THR A 431 -1.83 14.67 -38.91
N VAL A 432 -2.02 15.71 -39.72
CA VAL A 432 -0.89 16.50 -40.22
C VAL A 432 -0.24 17.25 -39.06
N HIS A 433 1.09 17.20 -38.97
CA HIS A 433 1.89 17.87 -37.92
C HIS A 433 1.60 17.43 -36.46
N ASN A 434 1.03 16.33 -36.20
CA ASN A 434 0.68 15.74 -34.89
C ASN A 434 1.51 16.26 -33.69
N ARG A 435 1.45 17.58 -33.45
CA ARG A 435 2.30 18.27 -32.45
C ARG A 435 2.02 17.79 -31.04
N ALA A 436 0.76 17.44 -30.74
CA ALA A 436 0.38 16.94 -29.42
C ALA A 436 1.07 15.60 -29.10
N ALA A 437 1.03 14.65 -30.04
CA ALA A 437 1.69 13.36 -29.85
C ALA A 437 3.23 13.50 -29.78
N ALA A 438 3.82 14.40 -30.61
CA ALA A 438 5.24 14.70 -30.56
C ALA A 438 5.65 15.30 -29.21
N ALA A 439 4.89 16.27 -28.70
CA ALA A 439 5.15 16.88 -27.39
C ALA A 439 5.02 15.86 -26.25
N ASN A 440 4.01 14.97 -26.30
CA ASN A 440 3.84 13.92 -25.30
C ASN A 440 5.00 12.90 -25.32
N LEU A 441 5.48 12.53 -26.51
CA LEU A 441 6.65 11.65 -26.63
C LEU A 441 7.91 12.30 -26.06
N GLU A 442 8.14 13.56 -26.38
CA GLU A 442 9.30 14.32 -25.87
C GLU A 442 9.21 14.52 -24.36
N SER A 443 8.02 14.82 -23.84
CA SER A 443 7.78 14.90 -22.40
C SER A 443 8.11 13.58 -21.69
N ALA A 444 7.75 12.42 -22.27
CA ALA A 444 8.11 11.11 -21.73
C ALA A 444 9.64 10.83 -21.82
N ALA A 445 10.31 11.34 -22.86
CA ALA A 445 11.76 11.25 -22.98
C ALA A 445 12.49 12.10 -21.92
N ILE A 446 11.99 13.31 -21.65
CA ILE A 446 12.47 14.17 -20.56
C ILE A 446 12.25 13.49 -19.19
N ALA A 447 11.10 12.87 -18.99
CA ALA A 447 10.82 12.09 -17.78
C ALA A 447 11.79 10.91 -17.61
N SER A 448 12.16 10.20 -18.70
CA SER A 448 13.20 9.15 -18.65
C SER A 448 14.54 9.73 -18.18
N LYS A 449 14.95 10.85 -18.75
CA LYS A 449 16.21 11.51 -18.35
C LYS A 449 16.19 11.96 -16.90
N ARG A 450 15.06 12.46 -16.44
CA ARG A 450 14.86 12.83 -15.03
C ARG A 450 15.00 11.62 -14.11
N LEU A 451 14.42 10.47 -14.47
CA LEU A 451 14.51 9.24 -13.68
C LEU A 451 15.96 8.69 -13.62
N GLU A 452 16.73 8.79 -14.73
CA GLU A 452 18.16 8.47 -14.72
C GLU A 452 18.95 9.33 -13.72
N LEU A 453 18.69 10.65 -13.68
CA LEU A 453 19.32 11.57 -12.73
C LEU A 453 18.90 11.30 -11.28
N ILE A 454 17.62 10.95 -11.06
CA ILE A 454 17.12 10.54 -9.74
C ILE A 454 17.83 9.27 -9.28
N ARG A 455 17.99 8.28 -10.18
CA ARG A 455 18.72 7.05 -9.88
C ARG A 455 20.17 7.33 -9.51
N ALA A 456 20.89 8.10 -10.32
CA ALA A 456 22.28 8.44 -10.04
C ALA A 456 22.45 9.16 -8.69
N ARG A 457 21.51 10.07 -8.36
CA ARG A 457 21.49 10.72 -7.04
C ARG A 457 21.23 9.74 -5.90
N ALA A 458 20.29 8.80 -6.09
CA ALA A 458 20.00 7.77 -5.09
C ALA A 458 21.21 6.84 -4.87
N GLU A 459 21.90 6.42 -5.92
CA GLU A 459 23.12 5.60 -5.84
C GLU A 459 24.24 6.33 -5.06
N GLN A 460 24.43 7.65 -5.30
CA GLN A 460 25.38 8.46 -4.54
C GLN A 460 25.00 8.57 -3.06
N ALA A 461 23.71 8.75 -2.76
CA ALA A 461 23.22 8.84 -1.38
C ALA A 461 23.40 7.51 -0.65
N ILE A 462 23.10 6.39 -1.30
CA ILE A 462 23.29 5.04 -0.76
C ILE A 462 24.78 4.79 -0.49
N GLU A 463 25.67 5.14 -1.43
CA GLU A 463 27.12 4.98 -1.21
C GLU A 463 27.61 5.79 0.00
N ALA A 464 27.15 7.05 0.16
CA ALA A 464 27.49 7.87 1.31
C ALA A 464 26.97 7.26 2.62
N GLU A 465 25.70 6.82 2.65
CA GLU A 465 25.07 6.19 3.81
C GLU A 465 25.81 4.91 4.25
N VAL A 466 26.22 4.06 3.28
CA VAL A 466 26.99 2.83 3.57
C VAL A 466 28.37 3.17 4.12
N ARG A 467 29.07 4.18 3.56
CA ARG A 467 30.37 4.66 4.09
C ARG A 467 30.25 5.14 5.52
N ASP A 468 29.24 5.97 5.81
CA ASP A 468 29.02 6.51 7.14
C ASP A 468 28.64 5.40 8.15
N ALA A 469 27.82 4.43 7.73
CA ALA A 469 27.44 3.30 8.56
C ALA A 469 28.62 2.38 8.89
N LEU A 470 29.49 2.10 7.91
CA LEU A 470 30.71 1.33 8.11
C LEU A 470 31.70 2.04 9.05
N GLN A 471 31.90 3.35 8.86
CA GLN A 471 32.76 4.15 9.74
C GLN A 471 32.22 4.18 11.17
N ALA A 472 30.89 4.33 11.33
CA ALA A 472 30.25 4.29 12.63
C ALA A 472 30.43 2.93 13.32
N LEU A 473 30.31 1.84 12.57
CA LEU A 473 30.50 0.47 13.06
C LEU A 473 31.94 0.24 13.54
N ASP A 474 32.95 0.62 12.73
CA ASP A 474 34.36 0.48 13.13
C ASP A 474 34.68 1.34 14.37
N THR A 475 34.24 2.59 14.36
CA THR A 475 34.42 3.49 15.52
C THR A 475 33.76 2.94 16.79
N ALA A 476 32.54 2.40 16.68
CA ALA A 476 31.84 1.82 17.83
C ALA A 476 32.60 0.60 18.41
N ARG A 477 33.15 -0.27 17.56
CA ARG A 477 33.99 -1.40 18.00
C ARG A 477 35.22 -0.94 18.79
N GLN A 478 35.94 0.05 18.27
CA GLN A 478 37.10 0.60 18.95
C GLN A 478 36.73 1.23 20.29
N ARG A 479 35.58 1.92 20.37
CA ARG A 479 35.05 2.51 21.61
C ARG A 479 34.72 1.45 22.66
N VAL A 480 34.10 0.31 22.28
CA VAL A 480 33.83 -0.80 23.20
C VAL A 480 35.13 -1.34 23.77
N HIS A 481 36.16 -1.56 22.95
CA HIS A 481 37.45 -2.02 23.41
C HIS A 481 38.09 -1.04 24.44
N ALA A 482 38.06 0.27 24.13
CA ALA A 482 38.60 1.28 25.00
C ALA A 482 37.80 1.43 26.33
N ALA A 483 36.46 1.36 26.26
CA ALA A 483 35.58 1.42 27.42
C ALA A 483 35.82 0.25 28.38
N ASN A 484 35.87 -0.98 27.87
CA ASN A 484 36.15 -2.19 28.63
C ASN A 484 37.55 -2.15 29.31
N ALA A 485 38.55 -1.62 28.64
CA ALA A 485 39.88 -1.41 29.24
C ALA A 485 39.87 -0.35 30.37
N SER A 486 39.12 0.74 30.15
CA SER A 486 38.93 1.80 31.13
C SER A 486 38.19 1.32 32.39
N GLU A 487 37.13 0.53 32.21
CA GLU A 487 36.34 -0.04 33.30
C GLU A 487 37.16 -0.99 34.17
N ARG A 488 37.94 -1.89 33.55
CA ARG A 488 38.85 -2.77 34.28
C ARG A 488 39.87 -1.98 35.09
N ALA A 489 40.50 -1.00 34.47
CA ALA A 489 41.50 -0.16 35.15
C ALA A 489 40.89 0.65 36.31
N ALA A 490 39.67 1.19 36.16
CA ALA A 490 38.97 1.90 37.23
C ALA A 490 38.57 0.93 38.37
N GLY A 491 38.15 -0.30 38.09
CA GLY A 491 37.86 -1.32 39.07
C GLY A 491 39.08 -1.73 39.88
N ASP A 492 40.24 -1.93 39.22
CA ASP A 492 41.51 -2.24 39.89
C ASP A 492 41.97 -1.10 40.80
N LYS A 493 41.83 0.18 40.36
CA LYS A 493 42.14 1.34 41.19
C LYS A 493 41.22 1.42 42.41
N LEU A 494 39.92 1.21 42.26
CA LEU A 494 38.97 1.24 43.36
C LEU A 494 39.30 0.13 44.38
N ALA A 495 39.55 -1.08 43.92
CA ALA A 495 39.91 -2.21 44.78
C ALA A 495 41.22 -1.96 45.56
N SER A 496 42.20 -1.30 44.93
CA SER A 496 43.45 -0.90 45.59
C SER A 496 43.21 0.18 46.64
N GLU A 497 42.46 1.27 46.29
CA GLU A 497 42.18 2.38 47.18
C GLU A 497 41.38 1.95 48.42
N THR A 498 40.39 1.07 48.23
CA THR A 498 39.60 0.49 49.34
C THR A 498 40.48 -0.28 50.33
N ARG A 499 41.50 -1.02 49.83
CA ARG A 499 42.47 -1.71 50.71
C ARG A 499 43.37 -0.73 51.47
N LEU A 500 43.89 0.30 50.83
CA LEU A 500 44.70 1.34 51.43
C LEU A 500 43.91 2.10 52.51
N PHE A 501 42.65 2.43 52.22
CA PHE A 501 41.77 3.06 53.18
C PHE A 501 41.52 2.20 54.42
N ALA A 502 41.30 0.88 54.23
CA ALA A 502 41.14 -0.06 55.33
C ALA A 502 42.43 -0.21 56.19
N ALA A 503 43.61 0.01 55.58
CA ALA A 503 44.89 0.01 56.28
C ALA A 503 45.20 1.36 56.95
N GLY A 504 44.40 2.40 56.74
CA GLY A 504 44.65 3.75 57.26
C GLY A 504 45.65 4.58 56.44
N GLU A 505 46.02 4.11 55.26
CA GLU A 505 46.99 4.76 54.34
C GLU A 505 46.34 5.61 53.25
N SER A 506 45.02 5.73 53.26
CA SER A 506 44.25 6.55 52.31
C SER A 506 43.12 7.32 53.00
N THR A 507 42.45 8.19 52.26
CA THR A 507 41.36 9.05 52.75
C THR A 507 40.02 8.62 52.19
N ASN A 508 38.93 8.90 52.93
CA ASN A 508 37.57 8.69 52.45
C ASN A 508 37.30 9.42 51.12
N PHE A 509 37.83 10.64 50.93
CA PHE A 509 37.72 11.40 49.70
C PHE A 509 38.27 10.65 48.48
N LEU A 510 39.41 10.01 48.60
CA LEU A 510 39.99 9.21 47.51
C LEU A 510 39.14 7.97 47.19
N VAL A 511 38.60 7.28 48.19
CA VAL A 511 37.70 6.15 48.00
C VAL A 511 36.45 6.58 47.24
N LEU A 512 35.76 7.65 47.67
CA LEU A 512 34.58 8.20 46.98
C LEU A 512 34.93 8.62 45.53
N THR A 513 36.10 9.23 45.32
CA THR A 513 36.56 9.61 43.98
C THR A 513 36.73 8.37 43.08
N ARG A 514 37.33 7.27 43.57
CA ARG A 514 37.49 6.02 42.79
C ARG A 514 36.17 5.31 42.56
N GLN A 515 35.23 5.35 43.49
CA GLN A 515 33.87 4.83 43.29
C GLN A 515 33.17 5.57 42.16
N ASN A 516 33.31 6.89 42.10
CA ASN A 516 32.75 7.70 41.02
C ASN A 516 33.40 7.39 39.68
N GLU A 517 34.73 7.32 39.61
CA GLU A 517 35.48 6.95 38.41
C GLU A 517 35.06 5.57 37.88
N TYR A 518 34.83 4.60 38.76
CA TYR A 518 34.41 3.25 38.41
C TYR A 518 32.97 3.22 37.90
N SER A 519 32.03 3.89 38.57
CA SER A 519 30.63 3.98 38.12
C SER A 519 30.53 4.66 36.77
N ASP A 520 31.28 5.76 36.55
CA ASP A 520 31.33 6.45 35.27
C ASP A 520 31.97 5.59 34.15
N ALA A 521 32.95 4.77 34.47
CA ALA A 521 33.55 3.84 33.51
C ALA A 521 32.54 2.75 33.10
N ARG A 522 31.77 2.18 34.04
CA ARG A 522 30.71 1.23 33.78
C ARG A 522 29.59 1.83 32.88
N ARG A 523 29.14 3.05 33.19
CA ARG A 523 28.16 3.78 32.36
C ARG A 523 28.68 3.94 30.91
N ARG A 524 29.97 4.32 30.76
CA ARG A 524 30.60 4.44 29.42
C ARG A 524 30.70 3.11 28.68
N THR A 525 30.88 1.99 29.37
CA THR A 525 30.87 0.65 28.77
C THR A 525 29.47 0.34 28.23
N VAL A 526 28.41 0.56 29.03
CA VAL A 526 27.03 0.38 28.59
C VAL A 526 26.73 1.22 27.34
N ASP A 527 27.15 2.49 27.34
CA ASP A 527 26.95 3.39 26.20
C ASP A 527 27.70 2.94 24.95
N ALA A 528 28.94 2.47 25.10
CA ALA A 528 29.74 2.01 23.98
C ALA A 528 29.19 0.72 23.36
N GLU A 529 28.75 -0.24 24.17
CA GLU A 529 28.11 -1.47 23.72
C GLU A 529 26.79 -1.19 22.98
N THR A 530 25.96 -0.31 23.54
CA THR A 530 24.72 0.10 22.90
C THR A 530 24.99 0.78 21.56
N ALA A 531 25.97 1.69 21.51
CA ALA A 531 26.36 2.35 20.27
C ALA A 531 26.82 1.34 19.21
N LEU A 532 27.50 0.26 19.60
CA LEU A 532 27.90 -0.80 18.68
C LEU A 532 26.69 -1.53 18.09
N TRP A 533 25.74 -1.96 18.91
CA TRP A 533 24.54 -2.66 18.44
C TRP A 533 23.67 -1.79 17.53
N LYS A 534 23.54 -0.50 17.87
CA LYS A 534 22.85 0.47 17.02
C LYS A 534 23.60 0.72 15.70
N ALA A 535 24.93 0.68 15.70
CA ALA A 535 25.73 0.79 14.47
C ALA A 535 25.55 -0.45 13.58
N ILE A 536 25.46 -1.66 14.14
CA ILE A 536 25.15 -2.89 13.41
C ILE A 536 23.77 -2.78 12.73
N SER A 537 22.74 -2.38 13.47
CA SER A 537 21.38 -2.18 12.94
C SER A 537 21.36 -1.14 11.79
N ARG A 538 22.05 0.00 11.97
CA ARG A 538 22.17 1.03 10.92
C ARG A 538 22.89 0.50 9.68
N TYR A 539 23.94 -0.27 9.86
CA TYR A 539 24.66 -0.88 8.75
C TYR A 539 23.76 -1.84 7.96
N GLN A 540 23.02 -2.72 8.63
CA GLN A 540 22.07 -3.65 7.99
C GLN A 540 20.97 -2.89 7.23
N ALA A 541 20.48 -1.78 7.79
CA ALA A 541 19.52 -0.93 7.11
C ALA A 541 20.14 -0.22 5.90
N ALA A 542 21.35 0.31 5.99
CA ALA A 542 22.06 0.97 4.91
C ALA A 542 22.34 0.02 3.73
N VAL A 543 22.59 -1.24 4.00
CA VAL A 543 22.79 -2.28 2.96
C VAL A 543 21.46 -2.86 2.48
N GLY A 544 20.35 -2.65 3.20
CA GLY A 544 19.03 -3.19 2.83
C GLY A 544 18.80 -4.62 3.26
N THR A 545 19.63 -5.17 4.16
CA THR A 545 19.58 -6.58 4.58
C THR A 545 18.89 -6.81 5.93
N THR A 546 18.31 -5.79 6.56
CA THR A 546 17.69 -5.90 7.90
C THR A 546 16.64 -7.02 7.99
N LEU A 547 15.74 -7.11 7.00
CA LEU A 547 14.68 -8.13 7.00
C LEU A 547 15.22 -9.54 6.76
N THR A 548 16.14 -9.69 5.80
CA THR A 548 16.78 -10.97 5.48
C THR A 548 17.66 -11.49 6.62
N ALA A 549 18.38 -10.58 7.31
CA ALA A 549 19.16 -10.93 8.50
C ALA A 549 18.29 -11.44 9.67
N ARG A 550 16.99 -11.12 9.66
CA ARG A 550 16.00 -11.56 10.64
C ARG A 550 15.07 -12.66 10.11
N ASN A 551 15.29 -13.19 8.89
CA ASN A 551 14.41 -14.16 8.23
C ASN A 551 12.93 -13.70 8.18
N ILE A 552 12.70 -12.40 7.95
CA ILE A 552 11.35 -11.83 7.86
C ILE A 552 11.00 -11.67 6.38
N GLU A 553 9.93 -12.33 5.96
CA GLU A 553 9.31 -12.16 4.65
C GLU A 553 8.11 -11.21 4.76
N LEU A 554 8.04 -10.22 3.88
CA LEU A 554 6.87 -9.35 3.77
C LEU A 554 5.80 -10.09 2.98
N GLN A 555 4.72 -10.48 3.66
CA GLN A 555 3.52 -11.06 3.05
C GLN A 555 2.61 -9.96 2.51
#